data_04fcae4e6fdb204d69e40c0c8ba6a35c
#
_entry.id   04fcae4e6fdb204d69e40c0c8ba6a35c
#
_cell.length_a   1.000
_cell.length_b   1.000
_cell.length_c   1.000
_cell.angle_alpha   90.00
_cell.angle_beta   90.00
_cell.angle_gamma   90.00
#
_symmetry.space_group_name_H-M   'P 1'
#
loop_
_entity.id
_entity.type
_entity.pdbx_description
1 polymer ?
#
loop_
_entity_poly.entity_id
_entity_poly.type
_entity_poly.pdbx_seq_one_letter_code
_entity_poly.pdbx_strand_id
1 'polypeptide(L)'
;LCDYYFTTSEQANRQLKKNGAPDNSIHFVGNTMIDTLFQNEDRLKKPAFWDAFELKRKEYFLVTLHRPSNVDDPQKLASIIAAIDEASMDFPVIFPVHPRTRQIIDKFKIRDDKMIMIDPQGYLEFIYLVKNAKGIITDSGGITEEATVLHVPCLTLRNSTERPETVTLGTNE
;
A
#
# COMPACT_ATOMS: atom_id res chain seq x y z
N LEU A 1 -1.15 29.34 7.15
CA LEU A 1 -2.33 29.13 8.00
C LEU A 1 -3.52 28.83 7.10
N CYS A 2 -4.31 27.81 7.44
CA CYS A 2 -5.49 27.42 6.68
C CYS A 2 -6.71 28.04 7.32
N ASP A 3 -7.68 28.48 6.49
CA ASP A 3 -8.99 28.98 6.95
C ASP A 3 -9.98 27.84 7.14
N TYR A 4 -9.84 26.74 6.37
CA TYR A 4 -10.68 25.56 6.43
C TYR A 4 -9.85 24.27 6.45
N TYR A 5 -10.34 23.25 7.15
CA TYR A 5 -9.75 21.93 7.27
C TYR A 5 -10.77 20.88 6.79
N PHE A 6 -10.46 20.21 5.69
CA PHE A 6 -11.26 19.10 5.19
C PHE A 6 -10.65 17.80 5.68
N THR A 7 -11.39 17.04 6.48
CA THR A 7 -10.87 15.88 7.19
C THR A 7 -11.47 14.58 6.68
N THR A 8 -10.70 13.50 6.82
CA THR A 8 -11.07 12.16 6.37
C THR A 8 -11.47 11.23 7.50
N SER A 9 -11.23 11.62 8.76
CA SER A 9 -11.57 10.81 9.93
C SER A 9 -11.96 11.66 11.13
N GLU A 10 -12.76 11.09 12.03
CA GLU A 10 -13.10 11.72 13.32
C GLU A 10 -11.87 11.95 14.21
N GLN A 11 -10.85 11.14 14.08
CA GLN A 11 -9.60 11.33 14.79
C GLN A 11 -8.88 12.61 14.34
N ALA A 12 -8.87 12.88 13.02
CA ALA A 12 -8.33 14.13 12.48
C ALA A 12 -9.08 15.34 13.02
N ASN A 13 -10.42 15.27 13.13
CA ASN A 13 -11.23 16.31 13.75
C ASN A 13 -10.81 16.58 15.20
N ARG A 14 -10.72 15.53 16.00
CA ARG A 14 -10.29 15.64 17.41
C ARG A 14 -8.89 16.24 17.55
N GLN A 15 -7.96 15.83 16.67
CA GLN A 15 -6.59 16.34 16.69
C GLN A 15 -6.53 17.84 16.33
N LEU A 16 -7.30 18.28 15.33
CA LEU A 16 -7.39 19.70 14.95
C LEU A 16 -7.96 20.55 16.08
N LYS A 17 -9.05 20.09 16.72
CA LYS A 17 -9.65 20.76 17.88
C LYS A 17 -8.67 20.88 19.03
N LYS A 18 -7.94 19.80 19.34
CA LYS A 18 -6.89 19.79 20.38
C LYS A 18 -5.77 20.79 20.08
N ASN A 19 -5.48 21.03 18.81
CA ASN A 19 -4.47 22.01 18.35
C ASN A 19 -5.04 23.43 18.19
N GLY A 20 -6.27 23.70 18.63
CA GLY A 20 -6.88 25.02 18.66
C GLY A 20 -7.56 25.47 17.36
N ALA A 21 -7.82 24.55 16.41
CA ALA A 21 -8.61 24.88 15.23
C ALA A 21 -10.09 25.15 15.64
N PRO A 22 -10.70 26.25 15.15
CA PRO A 22 -12.12 26.55 15.42
C PRO A 22 -13.05 25.46 14.87
N ASP A 23 -14.10 25.10 15.60
CA ASP A 23 -15.04 24.07 15.18
C ASP A 23 -15.69 24.34 13.83
N ASN A 24 -16.01 25.60 13.55
CA ASN A 24 -16.62 26.04 12.29
C ASN A 24 -15.66 26.02 11.08
N SER A 25 -14.36 25.79 11.29
CA SER A 25 -13.37 25.62 10.22
C SER A 25 -13.09 24.16 9.87
N ILE A 26 -13.60 23.21 10.65
CA ILE A 26 -13.35 21.78 10.46
C ILE A 26 -14.56 21.14 9.77
N HIS A 27 -14.32 20.59 8.58
CA HIS A 27 -15.34 19.95 7.74
C HIS A 27 -14.98 18.48 7.54
N PHE A 28 -15.76 17.58 8.12
CA PHE A 28 -15.60 16.15 7.87
C PHE A 28 -16.24 15.81 6.52
N VAL A 29 -15.38 15.49 5.54
CA VAL A 29 -15.78 15.24 4.14
C VAL A 29 -15.61 13.77 3.72
N GLY A 30 -15.00 12.95 4.56
CA GLY A 30 -14.67 11.57 4.20
C GLY A 30 -13.41 11.49 3.33
N ASN A 31 -13.17 10.31 2.74
CA ASN A 31 -11.94 10.00 2.03
C ASN A 31 -12.19 9.90 0.51
N THR A 32 -11.80 10.93 -0.24
CA THR A 32 -11.98 11.00 -1.69
C THR A 32 -11.18 9.94 -2.46
N MET A 33 -10.13 9.36 -1.88
CA MET A 33 -9.43 8.22 -2.48
C MET A 33 -10.34 6.98 -2.47
N ILE A 34 -11.05 6.76 -1.37
CA ILE A 34 -12.00 5.65 -1.25
C ILE A 34 -13.22 5.86 -2.16
N ASP A 35 -13.71 7.09 -2.28
CA ASP A 35 -14.76 7.42 -3.26
C ASP A 35 -14.30 7.09 -4.69
N THR A 36 -13.05 7.44 -5.03
CA THR A 36 -12.45 7.10 -6.33
C THR A 36 -12.34 5.59 -6.54
N LEU A 37 -11.98 4.83 -5.50
CA LEU A 37 -11.90 3.38 -5.56
C LEU A 37 -13.28 2.79 -5.90
N PHE A 38 -14.34 3.17 -5.18
CA PHE A 38 -15.70 2.68 -5.41
C PHE A 38 -16.22 3.08 -6.80
N GLN A 39 -15.99 4.32 -7.25
CA GLN A 39 -16.39 4.76 -8.59
C GLN A 39 -15.71 3.98 -9.73
N ASN A 40 -14.59 3.36 -9.47
CA ASN A 40 -13.85 2.60 -10.47
C ASN A 40 -13.87 1.08 -10.24
N GLU A 41 -14.59 0.58 -9.25
CA GLU A 41 -14.60 -0.85 -8.90
C GLU A 41 -15.00 -1.75 -10.07
N ASP A 42 -16.03 -1.36 -10.83
CA ASP A 42 -16.49 -2.10 -12.01
C ASP A 42 -15.55 -1.97 -13.23
N ARG A 43 -14.58 -1.05 -13.15
CA ARG A 43 -13.61 -0.77 -14.22
C ARG A 43 -12.25 -1.41 -13.97
N LEU A 44 -12.07 -2.12 -12.86
CA LEU A 44 -10.81 -2.78 -12.53
C LEU A 44 -10.39 -3.73 -13.64
N LYS A 45 -9.10 -3.72 -13.99
CA LYS A 45 -8.56 -4.48 -15.10
C LYS A 45 -7.55 -5.51 -14.62
N LYS A 46 -7.74 -6.74 -15.06
CA LYS A 46 -6.75 -7.80 -14.89
C LYS A 46 -5.45 -7.39 -15.62
N PRO A 47 -4.28 -7.35 -14.95
CA PRO A 47 -3.01 -7.03 -15.60
C PRO A 47 -2.66 -8.03 -16.70
N ALA A 48 -2.01 -7.56 -17.77
CA ALA A 48 -1.66 -8.40 -18.91
C ALA A 48 -0.75 -9.58 -18.57
N PHE A 49 0.11 -9.42 -17.54
CA PHE A 49 1.04 -10.47 -17.11
C PHE A 49 0.38 -11.54 -16.21
N TRP A 50 -0.85 -11.35 -15.78
CA TRP A 50 -1.55 -12.23 -14.84
C TRP A 50 -1.53 -13.71 -15.25
N ASP A 51 -1.85 -13.97 -16.52
CA ASP A 51 -1.91 -15.35 -17.03
C ASP A 51 -0.50 -15.91 -17.31
N ALA A 52 0.46 -15.05 -17.67
CA ALA A 52 1.83 -15.47 -17.91
C ALA A 52 2.55 -15.95 -16.63
N PHE A 53 2.19 -15.40 -15.46
CA PHE A 53 2.69 -15.83 -14.15
C PHE A 53 1.72 -16.80 -13.44
N GLU A 54 0.69 -17.28 -14.12
CA GLU A 54 -0.30 -18.23 -13.58
C GLU A 54 -0.91 -17.78 -12.24
N LEU A 55 -1.09 -16.47 -12.06
CA LEU A 55 -1.60 -15.91 -10.80
C LEU A 55 -3.04 -16.33 -10.56
N LYS A 56 -3.33 -16.65 -9.30
CA LYS A 56 -4.68 -16.98 -8.83
C LYS A 56 -5.12 -16.02 -7.73
N ARG A 57 -6.42 -15.78 -7.67
CA ARG A 57 -7.00 -14.91 -6.64
C ARG A 57 -6.74 -15.49 -5.25
N LYS A 58 -6.30 -14.63 -4.33
CA LYS A 58 -5.96 -14.97 -2.94
C LYS A 58 -4.83 -15.99 -2.77
N GLU A 59 -4.01 -16.18 -3.82
CA GLU A 59 -2.85 -17.09 -3.80
C GLU A 59 -1.53 -16.37 -4.10
N TYR A 60 -1.41 -15.08 -3.85
CA TYR A 60 -0.15 -14.31 -3.95
C TYR A 60 -0.11 -13.17 -2.95
N PHE A 61 1.08 -12.71 -2.61
CA PHE A 61 1.31 -11.48 -1.87
C PHE A 61 1.65 -10.33 -2.82
N LEU A 62 1.19 -9.13 -2.47
CA LEU A 62 1.53 -7.90 -3.18
C LEU A 62 2.44 -7.04 -2.30
N VAL A 63 3.59 -6.63 -2.84
CA VAL A 63 4.57 -5.81 -2.12
C VAL A 63 4.67 -4.44 -2.78
N THR A 64 4.72 -3.38 -1.98
CA THR A 64 5.09 -2.04 -2.46
C THR A 64 6.03 -1.37 -1.47
N LEU A 65 7.20 -0.96 -1.94
CA LEU A 65 8.22 -0.28 -1.16
C LEU A 65 8.72 0.94 -1.92
N HIS A 66 8.61 2.12 -1.31
CA HIS A 66 9.04 3.37 -1.92
C HIS A 66 9.56 4.41 -0.91
N ARG A 67 9.37 4.16 0.40
CA ARG A 67 9.84 5.07 1.45
C ARG A 67 11.37 5.07 1.51
N PRO A 68 12.02 6.28 1.55
CA PRO A 68 13.47 6.39 1.67
C PRO A 68 14.06 5.55 2.81
N SER A 69 13.37 5.53 3.95
CA SER A 69 13.79 4.76 5.13
C SER A 69 13.85 3.23 4.91
N ASN A 70 13.20 2.71 3.89
CA ASN A 70 13.18 1.27 3.57
C ASN A 70 13.98 0.93 2.32
N VAL A 71 14.13 1.87 1.37
CA VAL A 71 14.72 1.58 0.05
C VAL A 71 16.07 2.23 -0.20
N ASP A 72 16.45 3.31 0.52
CA ASP A 72 17.70 4.02 0.25
C ASP A 72 18.95 3.29 0.78
N ASP A 73 18.80 2.47 1.82
CA ASP A 73 19.86 1.59 2.31
C ASP A 73 19.76 0.21 1.63
N PRO A 74 20.73 -0.16 0.78
CA PRO A 74 20.70 -1.43 0.05
C PRO A 74 20.72 -2.67 0.95
N GLN A 75 21.39 -2.62 2.10
CA GLN A 75 21.46 -3.73 3.04
C GLN A 75 20.09 -3.93 3.71
N LYS A 76 19.45 -2.84 4.11
CA LYS A 76 18.10 -2.87 4.68
C LYS A 76 17.08 -3.37 3.66
N LEU A 77 17.12 -2.86 2.42
CA LEU A 77 16.24 -3.31 1.35
C LEU A 77 16.40 -4.81 1.07
N ALA A 78 17.64 -5.29 0.98
CA ALA A 78 17.93 -6.73 0.80
C ALA A 78 17.39 -7.56 1.96
N SER A 79 17.55 -7.11 3.21
CA SER A 79 17.01 -7.81 4.38
C SER A 79 15.48 -7.86 4.39
N ILE A 80 14.81 -6.76 3.98
CA ILE A 80 13.35 -6.73 3.85
C ILE A 80 12.89 -7.72 2.77
N ILE A 81 13.53 -7.71 1.60
CA ILE A 81 13.20 -8.62 0.49
C ILE A 81 13.36 -10.08 0.93
N ALA A 82 14.49 -10.43 1.57
CA ALA A 82 14.72 -11.78 2.07
C ALA A 82 13.70 -12.23 3.12
N ALA A 83 13.33 -11.34 4.05
CA ALA A 83 12.33 -11.64 5.06
C ALA A 83 10.92 -11.84 4.45
N ILE A 84 10.57 -11.07 3.42
CA ILE A 84 9.31 -11.24 2.69
C ILE A 84 9.28 -12.58 1.95
N ASP A 85 10.37 -12.94 1.27
CA ASP A 85 10.50 -14.23 0.56
C ASP A 85 10.34 -15.41 1.53
N GLU A 86 11.06 -15.38 2.65
CA GLU A 86 10.95 -16.42 3.68
C GLU A 86 9.51 -16.53 4.24
N ALA A 87 8.87 -15.39 4.55
CA ALA A 87 7.53 -15.37 5.12
C ALA A 87 6.44 -15.75 4.11
N SER A 88 6.67 -15.55 2.82
CA SER A 88 5.69 -15.87 1.76
C SER A 88 5.54 -17.38 1.53
N MET A 89 6.45 -18.20 2.01
CA MET A 89 6.50 -19.66 1.81
C MET A 89 6.46 -20.02 0.30
N ASP A 90 5.39 -20.70 -0.14
CA ASP A 90 5.22 -21.14 -1.54
C ASP A 90 4.35 -20.18 -2.38
N PHE A 91 3.87 -19.09 -1.79
CA PHE A 91 3.06 -18.12 -2.51
C PHE A 91 3.92 -17.16 -3.32
N PRO A 92 3.61 -16.90 -4.60
CA PRO A 92 4.33 -15.89 -5.38
C PRO A 92 4.17 -14.50 -4.75
N VAL A 93 5.22 -13.71 -4.84
CA VAL A 93 5.27 -12.33 -4.38
C VAL A 93 5.36 -11.41 -5.58
N ILE A 94 4.36 -10.58 -5.78
CA ILE A 94 4.32 -9.59 -6.87
C ILE A 94 4.81 -8.26 -6.33
N PHE A 95 5.86 -7.73 -6.94
CA PHE A 95 6.45 -6.45 -6.56
C PHE A 95 6.48 -5.47 -7.75
N PRO A 96 5.46 -4.60 -7.89
CA PRO A 96 5.54 -3.43 -8.77
C PRO A 96 6.64 -2.48 -8.26
N VAL A 97 7.76 -2.44 -8.96
CA VAL A 97 8.96 -1.76 -8.45
C VAL A 97 9.01 -0.32 -8.98
N HIS A 98 8.99 0.64 -8.05
CA HIS A 98 9.18 2.05 -8.41
C HIS A 98 10.56 2.27 -9.07
N PRO A 99 10.71 3.12 -10.09
CA PRO A 99 11.97 3.32 -10.82
C PRO A 99 13.19 3.62 -9.93
N ARG A 100 13.02 4.41 -8.88
CA ARG A 100 14.08 4.69 -7.89
C ARG A 100 14.54 3.42 -7.17
N THR A 101 13.61 2.60 -6.72
CA THR A 101 13.91 1.33 -6.03
C THR A 101 14.56 0.34 -7.00
N ARG A 102 14.11 0.30 -8.26
CA ARG A 102 14.70 -0.53 -9.31
C ARG A 102 16.18 -0.21 -9.52
N GLN A 103 16.56 1.07 -9.58
CA GLN A 103 17.95 1.48 -9.70
C GLN A 103 18.84 0.96 -8.55
N ILE A 104 18.32 0.93 -7.33
CA ILE A 104 19.05 0.41 -6.17
C ILE A 104 19.18 -1.12 -6.27
N ILE A 105 18.10 -1.82 -6.57
CA ILE A 105 18.08 -3.27 -6.75
C ILE A 105 19.11 -3.69 -7.81
N ASP A 106 19.09 -3.05 -8.98
CA ASP A 106 19.99 -3.37 -10.10
C ASP A 106 21.45 -3.05 -9.77
N LYS A 107 21.71 -1.87 -9.19
CA LYS A 107 23.06 -1.42 -8.82
C LYS A 107 23.72 -2.35 -7.80
N PHE A 108 22.98 -2.80 -6.80
CA PHE A 108 23.49 -3.63 -5.73
C PHE A 108 23.22 -5.12 -5.94
N LYS A 109 22.65 -5.49 -7.11
CA LYS A 109 22.35 -6.87 -7.50
C LYS A 109 21.53 -7.62 -6.45
N ILE A 110 20.59 -6.91 -5.82
CA ILE A 110 19.64 -7.52 -4.89
C ILE A 110 18.74 -8.43 -5.72
N ARG A 111 18.87 -9.74 -5.53
CA ARG A 111 18.10 -10.74 -6.28
C ARG A 111 17.32 -11.61 -5.33
N ASP A 112 16.14 -11.96 -5.79
CA ASP A 112 15.28 -12.96 -5.19
C ASP A 112 14.58 -13.68 -6.34
N ASP A 113 14.79 -14.99 -6.46
CA ASP A 113 14.31 -15.76 -7.59
C ASP A 113 12.80 -16.06 -7.51
N LYS A 114 12.17 -15.89 -6.35
CA LYS A 114 10.74 -16.11 -6.13
C LYS A 114 9.91 -14.82 -6.29
N MET A 115 10.55 -13.66 -6.10
CA MET A 115 9.86 -12.38 -6.19
C MET A 115 9.70 -11.94 -7.66
N ILE A 116 8.46 -11.83 -8.09
CA ILE A 116 8.09 -11.37 -9.44
C ILE A 116 8.10 -9.85 -9.47
N MET A 117 9.23 -9.29 -9.88
CA MET A 117 9.42 -7.83 -9.99
C MET A 117 8.89 -7.35 -11.34
N ILE A 118 7.85 -6.51 -11.30
CA ILE A 118 7.19 -5.95 -12.48
C ILE A 118 7.34 -4.42 -12.52
N ASP A 119 7.05 -3.83 -13.67
CA ASP A 119 6.96 -2.38 -13.80
C ASP A 119 5.74 -1.83 -13.03
N PRO A 120 5.76 -0.53 -12.64
CA PRO A 120 4.60 0.12 -12.05
C PRO A 120 3.35 -0.05 -12.92
N GLN A 121 2.24 -0.32 -12.28
CA GLN A 121 0.96 -0.56 -12.95
C GLN A 121 0.08 0.70 -12.94
N GLY A 122 -0.82 0.82 -13.90
CA GLY A 122 -1.88 1.80 -13.85
C GLY A 122 -2.82 1.56 -12.65
N TYR A 123 -3.54 2.60 -12.25
CA TYR A 123 -4.41 2.52 -11.05
C TYR A 123 -5.41 1.36 -11.10
N LEU A 124 -6.07 1.16 -12.23
CA LEU A 124 -7.10 0.11 -12.36
C LEU A 124 -6.51 -1.31 -12.29
N GLU A 125 -5.35 -1.51 -12.89
CA GLU A 125 -4.60 -2.77 -12.83
C GLU A 125 -4.02 -2.99 -11.43
N PHE A 126 -3.49 -1.92 -10.81
CA PHE A 126 -2.92 -2.00 -9.47
C PHE A 126 -3.99 -2.34 -8.42
N ILE A 127 -5.14 -1.68 -8.43
CA ILE A 127 -6.24 -1.99 -7.49
C ILE A 127 -6.82 -3.38 -7.75
N TYR A 128 -6.81 -3.86 -9.00
CA TYR A 128 -7.14 -5.26 -9.26
C TYR A 128 -6.18 -6.22 -8.53
N LEU A 129 -4.88 -5.93 -8.53
CA LEU A 129 -3.89 -6.71 -7.75
C LEU A 129 -4.17 -6.61 -6.25
N VAL A 130 -4.40 -5.41 -5.73
CA VAL A 130 -4.75 -5.20 -4.30
C VAL A 130 -5.95 -6.05 -3.91
N LYS A 131 -7.07 -5.93 -4.62
CA LYS A 131 -8.34 -6.63 -4.35
C LYS A 131 -8.19 -8.15 -4.34
N ASN A 132 -7.34 -8.69 -5.20
CA ASN A 132 -7.18 -10.13 -5.39
C ASN A 132 -5.98 -10.72 -4.64
N ALA A 133 -5.19 -9.94 -3.94
CA ALA A 133 -4.07 -10.44 -3.13
C ALA A 133 -4.55 -11.28 -1.93
N LYS A 134 -3.74 -12.24 -1.50
CA LYS A 134 -3.85 -12.96 -0.23
C LYS A 134 -3.55 -12.02 0.94
N GLY A 135 -2.56 -11.17 0.76
CA GLY A 135 -2.15 -10.13 1.69
C GLY A 135 -1.26 -9.11 1.00
N ILE A 136 -1.10 -7.97 1.62
CA ILE A 136 -0.31 -6.84 1.12
C ILE A 136 0.78 -6.53 2.13
N ILE A 137 1.98 -6.23 1.63
CA ILE A 137 3.10 -5.73 2.44
C ILE A 137 3.50 -4.38 1.85
N THR A 138 3.34 -3.32 2.63
CA THR A 138 3.49 -1.96 2.08
C THR A 138 4.08 -0.96 3.07
N ASP A 139 4.71 0.08 2.55
CA ASP A 139 5.05 1.29 3.30
C ASP A 139 4.21 2.52 2.90
N SER A 140 3.15 2.30 2.12
CA SER A 140 2.25 3.34 1.61
C SER A 140 1.03 3.54 2.51
N GLY A 141 0.80 4.77 2.99
CA GLY A 141 -0.40 5.10 3.76
C GLY A 141 -1.71 5.01 2.96
N GLY A 142 -1.69 5.31 1.66
CA GLY A 142 -2.89 5.20 0.81
C GLY A 142 -3.33 3.75 0.60
N ILE A 143 -2.37 2.86 0.35
CA ILE A 143 -2.65 1.44 0.13
C ILE A 143 -3.23 0.79 1.39
N THR A 144 -2.84 1.22 2.59
CA THR A 144 -3.42 0.70 3.84
C THR A 144 -4.91 1.01 3.96
N GLU A 145 -5.35 2.18 3.48
CA GLU A 145 -6.78 2.55 3.44
C GLU A 145 -7.54 1.74 2.40
N GLU A 146 -6.99 1.59 1.18
CA GLU A 146 -7.58 0.78 0.11
C GLU A 146 -7.66 -0.69 0.49
N ALA A 147 -6.61 -1.25 1.11
CA ALA A 147 -6.59 -2.63 1.62
C ALA A 147 -7.68 -2.87 2.66
N THR A 148 -7.84 -1.91 3.61
CA THR A 148 -8.88 -1.98 4.65
C THR A 148 -10.27 -2.05 4.04
N VAL A 149 -10.58 -1.17 3.09
CA VAL A 149 -11.90 -1.10 2.44
C VAL A 149 -12.18 -2.34 1.58
N LEU A 150 -11.14 -2.89 0.95
CA LEU A 150 -11.23 -4.12 0.15
C LEU A 150 -11.14 -5.40 1.01
N HIS A 151 -11.05 -5.28 2.34
CA HIS A 151 -10.93 -6.40 3.29
C HIS A 151 -9.74 -7.32 2.98
N VAL A 152 -8.60 -6.75 2.58
CA VAL A 152 -7.36 -7.49 2.33
C VAL A 152 -6.41 -7.30 3.51
N PRO A 153 -5.88 -8.38 4.11
CA PRO A 153 -4.86 -8.28 5.16
C PRO A 153 -3.66 -7.46 4.68
N CYS A 154 -3.18 -6.55 5.52
CA CYS A 154 -2.11 -5.63 5.16
C CYS A 154 -1.08 -5.50 6.28
N LEU A 155 0.18 -5.78 5.97
CA LEU A 155 1.32 -5.53 6.84
C LEU A 155 1.98 -4.21 6.47
N THR A 156 2.03 -3.28 7.42
CA THR A 156 2.59 -1.94 7.20
C THR A 156 4.03 -1.85 7.69
N LEU A 157 4.99 -1.72 6.77
CA LEU A 157 6.43 -1.60 7.07
C LEU A 157 6.80 -0.17 7.46
N ARG A 158 6.24 0.31 8.58
CA ARG A 158 6.46 1.66 9.12
C ARG A 158 6.43 1.66 10.65
N ASN A 159 7.23 2.53 11.25
CA ASN A 159 7.24 2.72 12.71
C ASN A 159 6.06 3.58 13.21
N SER A 160 5.36 4.25 12.32
CA SER A 160 4.20 5.09 12.64
C SER A 160 3.27 5.17 11.43
N THR A 161 1.99 5.40 11.70
CA THR A 161 0.98 5.61 10.67
C THR A 161 0.24 6.92 10.91
N GLU A 162 -0.06 7.64 9.86
CA GLU A 162 -1.01 8.76 9.87
C GLU A 162 -2.46 8.30 9.74
N ARG A 163 -2.69 6.98 9.68
CA ARG A 163 -3.99 6.33 9.54
C ARG A 163 -4.22 5.28 10.61
N PRO A 164 -4.24 5.66 11.91
CA PRO A 164 -4.35 4.70 13.00
C PRO A 164 -5.66 3.90 12.99
N GLU A 165 -6.71 4.44 12.38
CA GLU A 165 -7.98 3.74 12.17
C GLU A 165 -7.85 2.48 11.30
N THR A 166 -6.89 2.43 10.37
CA THR A 166 -6.65 1.25 9.55
C THR A 166 -6.05 0.09 10.36
N VAL A 167 -5.40 0.40 11.49
CA VAL A 167 -4.86 -0.58 12.44
C VAL A 167 -5.91 -0.98 13.48
N THR A 168 -6.61 0.00 14.07
CA THR A 168 -7.54 -0.25 15.18
C THR A 168 -8.88 -0.81 14.75
N LEU A 169 -9.35 -0.50 13.54
CA LEU A 169 -10.65 -0.89 12.99
C LEU A 169 -10.53 -1.63 11.65
N GLY A 170 -9.38 -1.58 11.02
CA GLY A 170 -9.13 -2.11 9.68
C GLY A 170 -8.40 -3.46 9.68
N THR A 171 -7.68 -3.71 8.58
CA THR A 171 -6.99 -4.97 8.28
C THR A 171 -5.47 -4.87 8.42
N ASN A 172 -4.93 -3.75 8.92
CA ASN A 172 -3.50 -3.47 8.99
C ASN A 172 -2.87 -3.86 10.33
N GLU A 173 -1.63 -4.32 10.22
CA GLU A 173 -0.69 -4.55 11.31
C GLU A 173 0.62 -3.78 11.06
#